data_4265a5ea0c504b5e3de27f90c9419bc9
#
_entry.id   4265a5ea0c504b5e3de27f90c9419bc9
#
_cell.length_a   1.000
_cell.length_b   1.000
_cell.length_c   1.000
_cell.angle_alpha   90.00
_cell.angle_beta   90.00
_cell.angle_gamma   90.00
#
_symmetry.space_group_name_H-M   'P 1'
#
loop_
_entity.id
_entity.type
_entity.pdbx_description
1 polymer ?
#
loop_
_entity_poly.entity_id
_entity_poly.type
_entity_poly.pdbx_seq_one_letter_code
_entity_poly.pdbx_strand_id
1 'polypeptide(L)'
;MRSCRALAMASKVYFHSVTVFEAVGGADTFKVLVERFYAGVAADPVLRAVYPEEDLSGATERLTLFLIQYWGGPDDYSARRGHPRLRLRHQRFAIGQVERDAWLRHMTAAVDSLDPAPDIRKSLIDYFETTSTAMINRPA
;
A
#
# COMPACT_ATOMS: atom_id res chain seq x y z
N MET A 1 -21.13 11.56 -16.91
CA MET A 1 -20.92 10.31 -17.01
C MET A 1 -20.03 9.70 -15.96
N ARG A 2 -18.82 9.46 -16.23
CA ARG A 2 -18.04 8.74 -15.26
C ARG A 2 -17.78 9.47 -13.98
N SER A 3 -17.76 10.78 -14.01
CA SER A 3 -17.55 11.57 -12.80
C SER A 3 -18.64 11.30 -11.75
N CYS A 4 -19.86 11.08 -12.19
CA CYS A 4 -20.93 10.78 -11.24
C CYS A 4 -20.69 9.46 -10.52
N ARG A 5 -20.17 8.49 -11.25
CA ARG A 5 -19.86 7.23 -10.62
C ARG A 5 -18.73 7.36 -9.62
N ALA A 6 -17.77 8.21 -9.91
CA ALA A 6 -16.68 8.42 -8.97
C ALA A 6 -17.20 8.92 -7.63
N LEU A 7 -18.19 9.80 -7.65
CA LEU A 7 -18.78 10.29 -6.42
C LEU A 7 -19.55 9.22 -5.68
N ALA A 8 -20.29 8.40 -6.43
CA ALA A 8 -21.06 7.33 -5.83
C ALA A 8 -20.21 6.24 -5.24
N MET A 9 -18.97 6.10 -5.70
CA MET A 9 -18.07 5.05 -5.26
C MET A 9 -16.96 5.65 -4.42
N ALA A 10 -17.34 6.17 -3.27
CA ALA A 10 -16.43 6.91 -2.42
C ALA A 10 -15.23 6.10 -1.97
N SER A 11 -15.30 4.77 -1.98
CA SER A 11 -14.19 3.92 -1.57
C SER A 11 -13.11 3.80 -2.65
N LYS A 12 -13.36 4.28 -3.85
CA LYS A 12 -12.39 4.18 -4.95
C LYS A 12 -11.70 5.52 -5.18
N VAL A 13 -10.44 5.42 -5.59
CA VAL A 13 -9.63 6.60 -5.90
C VAL A 13 -9.53 6.73 -7.41
N TYR A 14 -9.92 7.88 -7.91
CA TYR A 14 -9.93 8.14 -9.35
C TYR A 14 -8.88 9.17 -9.74
N PHE A 15 -8.41 9.05 -10.95
CA PHE A 15 -7.45 9.96 -11.53
C PHE A 15 -7.90 10.28 -12.94
N HIS A 16 -8.30 11.55 -13.16
CA HIS A 16 -9.01 11.96 -14.37
C HIS A 16 -10.31 11.15 -14.51
N SER A 17 -10.47 10.36 -15.54
CA SER A 17 -11.68 9.56 -15.74
C SER A 17 -11.44 8.07 -15.50
N VAL A 18 -10.26 7.71 -14.98
CA VAL A 18 -9.92 6.31 -14.70
C VAL A 18 -9.41 6.22 -13.28
N THR A 19 -9.43 5.00 -12.74
CA THR A 19 -8.85 4.76 -11.42
C THR A 19 -7.32 4.79 -11.53
N VAL A 20 -6.67 5.02 -10.39
CA VAL A 20 -5.21 4.90 -10.35
C VAL A 20 -4.80 3.48 -10.75
N PHE A 21 -5.56 2.48 -10.33
CA PHE A 21 -5.31 1.08 -10.70
C PHE A 21 -5.19 0.93 -12.23
N GLU A 22 -6.15 1.49 -12.97
CA GLU A 22 -6.13 1.41 -14.43
C GLU A 22 -5.00 2.25 -15.01
N ALA A 23 -4.79 3.43 -14.46
CA ALA A 23 -3.80 4.37 -15.00
C ALA A 23 -2.38 3.85 -14.91
N VAL A 24 -2.05 3.04 -13.89
CA VAL A 24 -0.69 2.53 -13.74
C VAL A 24 -0.46 1.19 -14.45
N GLY A 25 -1.50 0.59 -15.03
CA GLY A 25 -1.34 -0.66 -15.77
C GLY A 25 -1.91 -1.89 -15.07
N GLY A 26 -2.73 -1.71 -14.04
CA GLY A 26 -3.48 -2.81 -13.44
C GLY A 26 -2.70 -3.62 -12.41
N ALA A 27 -3.13 -4.86 -12.24
CA ALA A 27 -2.64 -5.74 -11.18
C ALA A 27 -1.14 -6.01 -11.26
N ASP A 28 -0.62 -6.17 -12.48
CA ASP A 28 0.80 -6.52 -12.63
C ASP A 28 1.71 -5.42 -12.07
N THR A 29 1.32 -4.16 -12.25
CA THR A 29 2.10 -3.05 -11.71
C THR A 29 2.13 -3.09 -10.19
N PHE A 30 0.99 -3.37 -9.54
CA PHE A 30 0.96 -3.47 -8.08
C PHE A 30 1.73 -4.68 -7.58
N LYS A 31 1.73 -5.79 -8.33
CA LYS A 31 2.55 -6.95 -7.96
C LYS A 31 4.03 -6.59 -7.96
N VAL A 32 4.50 -5.91 -9.00
CA VAL A 32 5.89 -5.50 -9.08
C VAL A 32 6.23 -4.52 -7.97
N LEU A 33 5.35 -3.55 -7.72
CA LEU A 33 5.55 -2.58 -6.65
C LEU A 33 5.79 -3.26 -5.31
N VAL A 34 4.90 -4.17 -4.95
CA VAL A 34 4.94 -4.83 -3.65
C VAL A 34 6.13 -5.79 -3.56
N GLU A 35 6.47 -6.48 -4.64
CA GLU A 35 7.65 -7.34 -4.66
C GLU A 35 8.92 -6.54 -4.40
N ARG A 36 9.05 -5.38 -5.03
CA ARG A 36 10.21 -4.51 -4.82
C ARG A 36 10.25 -3.94 -3.41
N PHE A 37 9.08 -3.58 -2.88
CA PHE A 37 8.98 -3.13 -1.50
C PHE A 37 9.49 -4.20 -0.54
N TYR A 38 9.02 -5.43 -0.66
CA TYR A 38 9.42 -6.49 0.26
C TYR A 38 10.85 -6.96 0.05
N ALA A 39 11.42 -6.78 -1.14
CA ALA A 39 12.86 -6.99 -1.32
C ALA A 39 13.66 -6.04 -0.42
N GLY A 40 13.20 -4.79 -0.31
CA GLY A 40 13.82 -3.83 0.61
C GLY A 40 13.62 -4.21 2.08
N VAL A 41 12.41 -4.66 2.42
CA VAL A 41 12.10 -5.10 3.78
C VAL A 41 13.01 -6.25 4.20
N ALA A 42 13.17 -7.23 3.32
CA ALA A 42 13.97 -8.42 3.62
C ALA A 42 15.43 -8.06 3.94
N ALA A 43 15.92 -6.99 3.34
CA ALA A 43 17.30 -6.56 3.52
C ALA A 43 17.48 -5.54 4.65
N ASP A 44 16.40 -5.11 5.30
CA ASP A 44 16.43 -4.07 6.33
C ASP A 44 16.11 -4.69 7.69
N PRO A 45 17.12 -4.83 8.59
CA PRO A 45 16.89 -5.46 9.89
C PRO A 45 15.82 -4.76 10.73
N VAL A 46 15.74 -3.44 10.66
CA VAL A 46 14.76 -2.68 11.44
C VAL A 46 13.34 -3.07 11.02
N LEU A 47 13.09 -3.04 9.73
CA LEU A 47 11.73 -3.29 9.23
C LEU A 47 11.42 -4.78 9.19
N ARG A 48 12.42 -5.61 8.86
CA ARG A 48 12.22 -7.07 8.82
C ARG A 48 11.74 -7.61 10.16
N ALA A 49 12.22 -7.02 11.25
CA ALA A 49 11.87 -7.46 12.60
C ALA A 49 10.39 -7.25 12.94
N VAL A 50 9.70 -6.36 12.23
CA VAL A 50 8.27 -6.11 12.47
C VAL A 50 7.42 -7.27 11.95
N TYR A 51 7.91 -8.01 10.97
CA TYR A 51 7.17 -9.10 10.34
C TYR A 51 7.51 -10.42 11.00
N PRO A 52 6.56 -11.08 11.65
CA PRO A 52 6.85 -12.33 12.39
C PRO A 52 7.07 -13.54 11.50
N GLU A 53 6.59 -13.50 10.26
CA GLU A 53 6.71 -14.65 9.37
C GLU A 53 8.13 -14.83 8.88
N GLU A 54 8.57 -16.08 8.79
CA GLU A 54 9.86 -16.39 8.18
C GLU A 54 9.85 -16.06 6.70
N ASP A 55 8.71 -16.32 6.04
CA ASP A 55 8.52 -16.16 4.60
C ASP A 55 7.58 -14.98 4.38
N LEU A 56 8.02 -14.00 3.61
CA LEU A 56 7.25 -12.80 3.36
C LEU A 56 6.21 -12.96 2.22
N SER A 57 6.05 -14.16 1.66
CA SER A 57 5.11 -14.34 0.56
C SER A 57 3.67 -14.04 0.95
N GLY A 58 3.27 -14.42 2.16
CA GLY A 58 1.92 -14.11 2.65
C GLY A 58 1.69 -12.62 2.80
N ALA A 59 2.66 -11.91 3.39
CA ALA A 59 2.57 -10.46 3.53
C ALA A 59 2.53 -9.80 2.16
N THR A 60 3.33 -10.29 1.23
CA THR A 60 3.37 -9.77 -0.13
C THR A 60 2.00 -9.89 -0.80
N GLU A 61 1.38 -11.05 -0.68
CA GLU A 61 0.06 -11.26 -1.27
C GLU A 61 -0.99 -10.35 -0.64
N ARG A 62 -0.99 -10.25 0.68
CA ARG A 62 -1.99 -9.43 1.38
C ARG A 62 -1.86 -7.95 0.99
N LEU A 63 -0.66 -7.42 0.96
CA LEU A 63 -0.48 -6.02 0.60
C LEU A 63 -0.83 -5.79 -0.86
N THR A 64 -0.45 -6.70 -1.75
CA THR A 64 -0.77 -6.58 -3.16
C THR A 64 -2.29 -6.50 -3.36
N LEU A 65 -3.03 -7.43 -2.78
CA LEU A 65 -4.48 -7.46 -2.94
C LEU A 65 -5.14 -6.22 -2.32
N PHE A 66 -4.62 -5.78 -1.17
CA PHE A 66 -5.16 -4.58 -0.53
C PHE A 66 -4.96 -3.34 -1.39
N LEU A 67 -3.76 -3.15 -1.93
CA LEU A 67 -3.48 -1.96 -2.75
C LEU A 67 -4.27 -1.99 -4.05
N ILE A 68 -4.41 -3.16 -4.67
CA ILE A 68 -5.24 -3.31 -5.87
C ILE A 68 -6.66 -2.83 -5.57
N GLN A 69 -7.23 -3.29 -4.48
CA GLN A 69 -8.59 -2.90 -4.09
C GLN A 69 -8.67 -1.41 -3.77
N TYR A 70 -7.74 -0.90 -2.98
CA TYR A 70 -7.78 0.50 -2.55
C TYR A 70 -7.74 1.45 -3.76
N TRP A 71 -6.91 1.14 -4.74
CA TRP A 71 -6.69 2.03 -5.88
C TRP A 71 -7.66 1.80 -7.04
N GLY A 72 -8.70 1.01 -6.83
CA GLY A 72 -9.81 0.94 -7.77
C GLY A 72 -9.95 -0.36 -8.54
N GLY A 73 -9.15 -1.36 -8.23
CA GLY A 73 -9.25 -2.68 -8.84
C GLY A 73 -10.25 -3.58 -8.12
N PRO A 74 -10.19 -4.89 -8.39
CA PRO A 74 -11.09 -5.86 -7.77
C PRO A 74 -11.00 -5.86 -6.25
N ASP A 75 -12.08 -6.28 -5.58
CA ASP A 75 -12.16 -6.28 -4.13
C ASP A 75 -11.82 -7.63 -3.51
N ASP A 76 -10.88 -8.36 -4.11
CA ASP A 76 -10.49 -9.68 -3.64
C ASP A 76 -9.99 -9.67 -2.20
N TYR A 77 -9.32 -8.59 -1.78
CA TYR A 77 -8.86 -8.50 -0.40
C TYR A 77 -10.04 -8.63 0.57
N SER A 78 -11.05 -7.78 0.42
CA SER A 78 -12.20 -7.80 1.33
C SER A 78 -13.02 -9.06 1.19
N ALA A 79 -13.10 -9.64 -0.01
CA ALA A 79 -13.82 -10.90 -0.22
C ALA A 79 -13.18 -12.04 0.57
N ARG A 80 -11.85 -12.04 0.72
CA ARG A 80 -11.13 -13.09 1.44
C ARG A 80 -10.94 -12.80 2.91
N ARG A 81 -10.74 -11.53 3.28
CA ARG A 81 -10.31 -11.14 4.62
C ARG A 81 -11.26 -10.20 5.35
N GLY A 82 -12.31 -9.72 4.69
CA GLY A 82 -13.24 -8.76 5.26
C GLY A 82 -12.70 -7.34 5.20
N HIS A 83 -13.24 -6.47 6.03
CA HIS A 83 -12.82 -5.06 6.07
C HIS A 83 -11.33 -4.97 6.42
N PRO A 84 -10.57 -4.09 5.76
CA PRO A 84 -9.12 -3.99 6.02
C PRO A 84 -8.75 -3.71 7.48
N ARG A 85 -9.42 -2.78 8.15
CA ARG A 85 -9.18 -2.45 9.57
C ARG A 85 -7.70 -2.33 9.85
N LEU A 86 -7.01 -1.47 9.11
CA LEU A 86 -5.55 -1.43 9.10
C LEU A 86 -4.96 -1.20 10.48
N ARG A 87 -5.47 -0.20 11.22
CA ARG A 87 -4.90 0.08 12.55
C ARG A 87 -5.08 -1.08 13.50
N LEU A 88 -6.26 -1.71 13.48
CA LEU A 88 -6.53 -2.85 14.35
C LEU A 88 -5.62 -4.01 14.02
N ARG A 89 -5.43 -4.30 12.72
CA ARG A 89 -4.59 -5.43 12.31
C ARG A 89 -3.11 -5.21 12.63
N HIS A 90 -2.67 -3.96 12.77
CA HIS A 90 -1.28 -3.63 13.08
C HIS A 90 -1.05 -3.40 14.58
N GLN A 91 -2.10 -3.41 15.40
CA GLN A 91 -2.01 -3.02 16.78
C GLN A 91 -1.02 -3.87 17.61
N ARG A 92 -0.88 -5.13 17.28
CA ARG A 92 0.02 -6.04 18.00
C ARG A 92 1.48 -5.90 17.59
N PHE A 93 1.78 -5.13 16.54
CA PHE A 93 3.15 -4.93 16.10
C PHE A 93 3.68 -3.63 16.66
N ALA A 94 4.95 -3.63 17.05
CA ALA A 94 5.57 -2.43 17.62
C ALA A 94 5.98 -1.50 16.48
N ILE A 95 5.19 -0.47 16.24
CA ILE A 95 5.43 0.48 15.15
C ILE A 95 5.61 1.87 15.75
N GLY A 96 6.86 2.34 15.78
CA GLY A 96 7.18 3.71 16.15
C GLY A 96 7.64 4.50 14.94
N GLN A 97 8.21 5.67 15.21
CA GLN A 97 8.68 6.56 14.14
C GLN A 97 9.75 5.90 13.28
N VAL A 98 10.65 5.14 13.90
CA VAL A 98 11.76 4.51 13.18
C VAL A 98 11.23 3.49 12.17
N GLU A 99 10.31 2.64 12.60
CA GLU A 99 9.70 1.64 11.72
C GLU A 99 8.88 2.29 10.60
N ARG A 100 8.13 3.35 10.95
CA ARG A 100 7.36 4.09 9.96
C ARG A 100 8.27 4.70 8.90
N ASP A 101 9.36 5.32 9.33
CA ASP A 101 10.26 5.98 8.40
C ASP A 101 10.94 4.96 7.47
N ALA A 102 11.33 3.81 8.00
CA ALA A 102 11.91 2.75 7.19
C ALA A 102 10.89 2.23 6.17
N TRP A 103 9.65 2.01 6.60
CA TRP A 103 8.59 1.53 5.72
C TRP A 103 8.36 2.51 4.56
N LEU A 104 8.26 3.79 4.89
CA LEU A 104 7.98 4.79 3.87
C LEU A 104 9.16 4.94 2.91
N ARG A 105 10.39 4.86 3.41
CA ARG A 105 11.58 4.92 2.56
C ARG A 105 11.59 3.79 1.53
N HIS A 106 11.30 2.57 1.97
CA HIS A 106 11.29 1.44 1.04
C HIS A 106 10.12 1.51 0.06
N MET A 107 8.95 1.93 0.54
CA MET A 107 7.81 2.05 -0.35
C MET A 107 8.01 3.17 -1.37
N THR A 108 8.59 4.29 -0.97
CA THR A 108 8.89 5.39 -1.89
C THR A 108 9.88 4.94 -2.96
N ALA A 109 10.93 4.21 -2.55
CA ALA A 109 11.90 3.68 -3.51
C ALA A 109 11.23 2.73 -4.50
N ALA A 110 10.31 1.90 -4.03
CA ALA A 110 9.60 0.97 -4.91
C ALA A 110 8.71 1.72 -5.90
N VAL A 111 8.00 2.75 -5.44
CA VAL A 111 7.18 3.59 -6.33
C VAL A 111 8.05 4.26 -7.38
N ASP A 112 9.17 4.87 -6.96
CA ASP A 112 10.06 5.56 -7.88
C ASP A 112 10.67 4.61 -8.92
N SER A 113 10.87 3.36 -8.56
CA SER A 113 11.41 2.37 -9.51
C SER A 113 10.47 2.07 -10.66
N LEU A 114 9.19 2.40 -10.51
CA LEU A 114 8.20 2.22 -11.57
C LEU A 114 8.12 3.42 -12.51
N ASP A 115 8.76 4.53 -12.14
CA ASP A 115 8.78 5.77 -12.92
C ASP A 115 7.37 6.24 -13.29
N PRO A 116 6.46 6.40 -12.31
CA PRO A 116 5.09 6.81 -12.61
C PRO A 116 5.01 8.28 -13.00
N ALA A 117 3.91 8.66 -13.65
CA ALA A 117 3.64 10.06 -13.94
C ALA A 117 3.64 10.86 -12.64
N PRO A 118 4.10 12.13 -12.67
CA PRO A 118 4.27 12.92 -11.42
C PRO A 118 3.02 13.02 -10.56
N ASP A 119 1.86 13.18 -11.15
CA ASP A 119 0.63 13.32 -10.38
C ASP A 119 0.17 11.98 -9.79
N ILE A 120 0.42 10.88 -10.49
CA ILE A 120 0.16 9.55 -9.94
C ILE A 120 1.12 9.28 -8.79
N ARG A 121 2.40 9.63 -8.97
CA ARG A 121 3.39 9.49 -7.91
C ARG A 121 2.95 10.24 -6.66
N LYS A 122 2.50 11.47 -6.83
CA LYS A 122 2.05 12.27 -5.71
C LYS A 122 0.90 11.61 -4.96
N SER A 123 -0.09 11.09 -5.70
CA SER A 123 -1.21 10.40 -5.07
C SER A 123 -0.77 9.19 -4.26
N LEU A 124 0.12 8.38 -4.84
CA LEU A 124 0.61 7.18 -4.16
C LEU A 124 1.40 7.54 -2.90
N ILE A 125 2.35 8.47 -3.03
CA ILE A 125 3.21 8.83 -1.90
C ILE A 125 2.40 9.50 -0.79
N ASP A 126 1.48 10.40 -1.13
CA ASP A 126 0.64 11.05 -0.11
C ASP A 126 -0.16 10.01 0.67
N TYR A 127 -0.70 9.03 -0.02
CA TYR A 127 -1.43 7.95 0.65
C TYR A 127 -0.53 7.14 1.57
N PHE A 128 0.63 6.73 1.07
CA PHE A 128 1.54 5.91 1.87
C PHE A 128 2.07 6.68 3.08
N GLU A 129 2.35 7.97 2.91
CA GLU A 129 2.81 8.80 4.01
C GLU A 129 1.75 8.91 5.10
N THR A 130 0.52 9.23 4.72
CA THR A 130 -0.58 9.39 5.66
C THR A 130 -0.90 8.07 6.36
N THR A 131 -0.98 6.99 5.60
CA THR A 131 -1.37 5.69 6.14
C THR A 131 -0.30 5.12 7.06
N SER A 132 0.97 5.22 6.67
CA SER A 132 2.05 4.70 7.52
C SER A 132 2.12 5.45 8.84
N THR A 133 1.87 6.76 8.82
CA THR A 133 1.83 7.57 10.05
C THR A 133 0.67 7.11 10.94
N ALA A 134 -0.47 6.79 10.35
CA ALA A 134 -1.64 6.33 11.12
C ALA A 134 -1.40 4.97 11.78
N MET A 135 -0.42 4.19 11.30
CA MET A 135 -0.11 2.89 11.90
C MET A 135 0.79 2.99 13.13
N ILE A 136 1.40 4.16 13.40
CA ILE A 136 2.26 4.32 14.56
C ILE A 136 1.46 4.05 15.82
N ASN A 137 1.97 3.16 16.67
CA ASN A 137 1.29 2.76 17.90
C ASN A 137 2.24 2.70 19.10
N ARG A 138 3.47 3.20 18.96
CA ARG A 138 4.43 3.30 20.05
C ARG A 138 4.91 4.74 20.16
N PRO A 139 5.14 5.24 21.38
CA PRO A 139 5.66 6.59 21.54
C PRO A 139 7.07 6.71 21.01
N ALA A 140 7.46 7.92 20.70
CA ALA A 140 8.79 8.20 20.20
C ALA A 140 9.85 7.98 21.28
#